data_27d04ccc566d8bee7beb4a6767381732
#
_entry.id   27d04ccc566d8bee7beb4a6767381732
#
_cell.length_a   1.000
_cell.length_b   1.000
_cell.length_c   1.000
_cell.angle_alpha   90.00
_cell.angle_beta   90.00
_cell.angle_gamma   90.00
#
_symmetry.space_group_name_H-M   'P 1'
#
loop_
_entity.id
_entity.type
_entity.pdbx_description
1 polymer ?
#
loop_
_entity_poly.entity_id
_entity_poly.type
_entity_poly.pdbx_seq_one_letter_code
_entity_poly.pdbx_strand_id
1 'polypeptide(L)'
;MPMPGSPLAAPKQMRFRWYRQVEVGGKTVLDVCTIFGISKKTYHKWYNHDHGYGPNVYHSRHPHPHTKLTAHLQAVVVATKLMYNYGPEKMRLFLADRHYIHISTTAIYKFYKKRKLIRKPQRKQPWYTPMKERFVSTKPGENVQLDVKYVPGGNGIWHYQFRFTDTFTNIQYALDCLDKSAAAAIYALRLARRSLPFPILGLQTDNGSEFRGAFAIYVQRCHIVHRFIPKRSAPWNGKVERANRSIDDEYYLNTGRPWTTLNQYTHWYNHERYHVGKQMNGLTPYQKLNQYLAWQTEKTSPLKVN
;
A
#
# COMPACT_ATOMS: atom_id res chain seq x y z
N MET A 1 29.83 -17.93 34.20
CA MET A 1 31.15 -18.19 33.60
C MET A 1 31.24 -17.42 32.31
N PRO A 2 32.23 -16.56 32.09
CA PRO A 2 32.36 -15.85 30.84
C PRO A 2 32.76 -16.84 29.73
N MET A 3 32.08 -16.75 28.60
CA MET A 3 32.37 -17.52 27.41
C MET A 3 33.81 -17.29 26.95
N PRO A 4 34.56 -18.31 26.52
CA PRO A 4 35.93 -18.14 26.07
C PRO A 4 35.95 -17.23 24.82
N GLY A 5 36.71 -16.16 24.91
CA GLY A 5 36.87 -15.17 23.87
C GLY A 5 37.34 -15.81 22.55
N SER A 6 36.85 -15.24 21.47
CA SER A 6 37.19 -15.63 20.07
C SER A 6 38.70 -15.93 19.91
N PRO A 7 39.07 -17.08 19.29
CA PRO A 7 40.47 -17.45 19.04
C PRO A 7 41.25 -16.42 18.21
N LEU A 8 40.58 -15.45 17.60
CA LEU A 8 41.15 -14.33 16.85
C LEU A 8 41.76 -13.24 17.74
N ALA A 9 41.48 -13.23 19.04
CA ALA A 9 41.92 -12.22 19.99
C ALA A 9 43.07 -12.69 20.90
N ALA A 10 43.63 -13.87 20.69
CA ALA A 10 44.75 -14.34 21.50
C ALA A 10 45.97 -13.41 21.33
N PRO A 11 46.48 -12.82 22.41
CA PRO A 11 47.66 -11.94 22.34
C PRO A 11 48.85 -12.65 21.70
N LYS A 12 49.69 -11.91 20.95
CA LYS A 12 50.87 -12.46 20.31
C LYS A 12 51.74 -13.28 21.28
N GLN A 13 51.91 -12.81 22.48
CA GLN A 13 52.64 -13.50 23.53
C GLN A 13 52.08 -14.88 23.90
N MET A 14 50.77 -15.04 23.88
CA MET A 14 50.12 -16.32 24.15
C MET A 14 50.37 -17.31 22.99
N ARG A 15 50.38 -16.85 21.77
CA ARG A 15 50.64 -17.67 20.58
C ARG A 15 52.10 -18.18 20.55
N PHE A 16 53.06 -17.37 20.95
CA PHE A 16 54.44 -17.82 21.08
C PHE A 16 54.61 -18.90 22.14
N ARG A 17 53.80 -18.92 23.23
CA ARG A 17 53.78 -20.03 24.16
C ARG A 17 53.33 -21.34 23.54
N TRP A 18 52.35 -21.27 22.60
CA TRP A 18 51.93 -22.47 21.87
C TRP A 18 53.06 -23.06 21.03
N TYR A 19 53.77 -22.20 20.29
CA TYR A 19 54.83 -22.65 19.39
C TYR A 19 56.02 -23.21 20.20
N ARG A 20 56.41 -22.56 21.28
CA ARG A 20 57.47 -23.02 22.14
C ARG A 20 57.23 -24.40 22.76
N GLN A 21 55.96 -24.73 23.08
CA GLN A 21 55.63 -26.06 23.60
C GLN A 21 55.81 -27.17 22.55
N VAL A 22 55.64 -26.84 21.27
CA VAL A 22 55.87 -27.77 20.17
C VAL A 22 57.36 -27.80 19.80
N GLU A 23 57.99 -26.63 19.58
CA GLU A 23 59.33 -26.51 19.03
C GLU A 23 60.44 -26.85 20.06
N VAL A 24 60.22 -26.49 21.29
CA VAL A 24 61.20 -26.68 22.37
C VAL A 24 60.75 -27.74 23.37
N GLY A 25 59.44 -27.75 23.67
CA GLY A 25 58.86 -28.63 24.70
C GLY A 25 58.52 -30.04 24.20
N GLY A 26 58.76 -30.36 22.93
CA GLY A 26 58.54 -31.72 22.35
C GLY A 26 57.07 -32.19 22.34
N LYS A 27 56.11 -31.32 22.60
CA LYS A 27 54.68 -31.67 22.57
C LYS A 27 54.15 -31.73 21.17
N THR A 28 53.18 -32.60 20.92
CA THR A 28 52.51 -32.59 19.62
C THR A 28 51.58 -31.38 19.51
N VAL A 29 51.30 -30.97 18.27
CA VAL A 29 50.32 -29.88 18.01
C VAL A 29 48.96 -30.21 18.63
N LEU A 30 48.61 -31.51 18.67
CA LEU A 30 47.35 -31.95 19.24
C LEU A 30 47.30 -31.68 20.75
N ASP A 31 48.39 -32.00 21.46
CA ASP A 31 48.48 -31.78 22.90
C ASP A 31 48.39 -30.31 23.25
N VAL A 32 49.09 -29.46 22.48
CA VAL A 32 49.03 -28.02 22.65
C VAL A 32 47.62 -27.49 22.38
N CYS A 33 46.95 -27.98 21.35
CA CYS A 33 45.56 -27.61 21.04
C CYS A 33 44.64 -27.97 22.20
N THR A 34 44.80 -29.14 22.79
CA THR A 34 44.02 -29.62 23.96
C THR A 34 44.30 -28.75 25.20
N ILE A 35 45.55 -28.47 25.51
CA ILE A 35 45.98 -27.68 26.67
C ILE A 35 45.45 -26.25 26.60
N PHE A 36 45.50 -25.64 25.45
CA PHE A 36 45.10 -24.24 25.24
C PHE A 36 43.66 -24.05 24.72
N GLY A 37 42.88 -25.12 24.54
CA GLY A 37 41.50 -25.06 24.09
C GLY A 37 41.33 -24.48 22.69
N ILE A 38 42.28 -24.71 21.75
CA ILE A 38 42.29 -24.19 20.41
C ILE A 38 42.22 -25.32 19.37
N SER A 39 41.64 -25.04 18.16
CA SER A 39 41.62 -26.01 17.09
C SER A 39 43.00 -26.10 16.36
N LYS A 40 43.33 -27.28 15.80
CA LYS A 40 44.50 -27.43 14.91
C LYS A 40 44.51 -26.38 13.78
N LYS A 41 43.35 -26.06 13.21
CA LYS A 41 43.20 -25.03 12.19
C LYS A 41 43.60 -23.65 12.71
N THR A 42 43.23 -23.33 13.96
CA THR A 42 43.59 -22.06 14.61
C THR A 42 45.10 -22.01 14.88
N TYR A 43 45.72 -23.11 15.37
CA TYR A 43 47.14 -23.23 15.60
C TYR A 43 47.94 -22.98 14.31
N HIS A 44 47.69 -23.78 13.24
CA HIS A 44 48.40 -23.66 11.97
C HIS A 44 48.18 -22.31 11.28
N LYS A 45 46.97 -21.74 11.38
CA LYS A 45 46.69 -20.41 10.85
C LYS A 45 47.63 -19.36 11.44
N TRP A 46 47.77 -19.34 12.76
CA TRP A 46 48.59 -18.37 13.45
C TRP A 46 50.09 -18.70 13.35
N TYR A 47 50.45 -19.99 13.41
CA TYR A 47 51.83 -20.43 13.22
C TYR A 47 52.38 -19.97 11.86
N ASN A 48 51.66 -20.26 10.79
CA ASN A 48 52.06 -19.83 9.44
C ASN A 48 52.13 -18.31 9.31
N HIS A 49 51.15 -17.62 9.93
CA HIS A 49 51.16 -16.15 9.95
C HIS A 49 52.39 -15.57 10.66
N ASP A 50 52.67 -16.04 11.86
CA ASP A 50 53.67 -15.45 12.72
C ASP A 50 55.12 -15.84 12.26
N HIS A 51 55.27 -16.96 11.53
CA HIS A 51 56.57 -17.43 10.94
C HIS A 51 56.70 -17.07 9.44
N GLY A 52 55.75 -16.33 8.89
CA GLY A 52 55.82 -15.92 7.49
C GLY A 52 55.56 -17.04 6.48
N TYR A 53 55.08 -18.22 6.93
CA TYR A 53 54.72 -19.33 6.06
C TYR A 53 53.25 -19.21 5.64
N GLY A 54 52.99 -18.94 4.40
CA GLY A 54 51.65 -18.96 3.85
C GLY A 54 51.19 -17.67 3.20
N PRO A 55 50.11 -17.71 2.49
CA PRO A 55 49.57 -16.53 1.84
C PRO A 55 49.24 -15.49 2.92
N ASN A 56 49.67 -14.25 2.66
CA ASN A 56 49.45 -13.10 3.53
C ASN A 56 47.93 -12.91 3.76
N VAL A 57 47.40 -13.59 4.74
CA VAL A 57 45.96 -13.66 5.04
C VAL A 57 45.40 -12.28 5.43
N TYR A 58 46.30 -11.31 5.67
CA TYR A 58 45.95 -9.97 6.15
C TYR A 58 46.15 -8.85 5.13
N HIS A 59 46.66 -9.13 3.96
CA HIS A 59 46.42 -8.20 2.86
C HIS A 59 44.92 -8.21 2.60
N SER A 60 44.30 -7.06 2.78
CA SER A 60 42.88 -6.93 2.46
C SER A 60 42.68 -7.54 1.08
N ARG A 61 41.92 -8.63 0.98
CA ARG A 61 41.66 -9.38 -0.27
C ARG A 61 41.04 -8.54 -1.37
N HIS A 62 40.72 -7.32 -1.05
CA HIS A 62 40.20 -6.34 -1.97
C HIS A 62 41.18 -5.14 -1.94
N PRO A 63 42.07 -4.99 -2.92
CA PRO A 63 42.62 -3.68 -3.20
C PRO A 63 41.39 -2.77 -3.29
N HIS A 64 41.38 -1.67 -2.52
CA HIS A 64 40.28 -0.72 -2.59
C HIS A 64 40.07 -0.39 -4.07
N PRO A 65 38.95 -0.77 -4.68
CA PRO A 65 38.76 -0.54 -6.10
C PRO A 65 38.93 0.95 -6.32
N HIS A 66 39.80 1.35 -7.25
CA HIS A 66 39.97 2.75 -7.62
C HIS A 66 38.58 3.31 -7.90
N THR A 67 38.10 4.20 -7.03
CA THR A 67 36.77 4.76 -7.19
C THR A 67 36.80 5.61 -8.44
N LYS A 68 36.00 5.23 -9.45
CA LYS A 68 35.81 6.04 -10.66
C LYS A 68 35.33 7.47 -10.35
N LEU A 69 34.80 7.69 -9.13
CA LEU A 69 34.40 8.98 -8.59
C LEU A 69 35.62 9.68 -7.95
N THR A 70 36.48 10.29 -8.75
CA THR A 70 37.55 11.18 -8.28
C THR A 70 36.99 12.38 -7.52
N ALA A 71 37.82 13.10 -6.75
CA ALA A 71 37.34 14.28 -5.98
C ALA A 71 36.68 15.33 -6.87
N HIS A 72 37.26 15.58 -8.07
CA HIS A 72 36.67 16.50 -9.04
C HIS A 72 35.27 16.05 -9.49
N LEU A 73 35.12 14.77 -9.88
CA LEU A 73 33.82 14.24 -10.28
C LEU A 73 32.76 14.23 -9.15
N GLN A 74 33.21 14.02 -7.92
CA GLN A 74 32.31 14.14 -6.77
C GLN A 74 31.75 15.57 -6.66
N ALA A 75 32.57 16.59 -6.87
CA ALA A 75 32.15 17.99 -6.88
C ALA A 75 31.12 18.25 -8.01
N VAL A 76 31.41 17.79 -9.22
CA VAL A 76 30.48 17.89 -10.37
C VAL A 76 29.12 17.21 -10.05
N VAL A 77 29.18 16.00 -9.53
CA VAL A 77 27.97 15.23 -9.17
C VAL A 77 27.14 15.95 -8.10
N VAL A 78 27.81 16.55 -7.10
CA VAL A 78 27.12 17.32 -6.04
C VAL A 78 26.51 18.59 -6.63
N ALA A 79 27.27 19.37 -7.38
CA ALA A 79 26.78 20.62 -8.00
C ALA A 79 25.59 20.36 -8.92
N THR A 80 25.68 19.36 -9.80
CA THR A 80 24.60 18.95 -10.71
C THR A 80 23.37 18.45 -9.93
N LYS A 81 23.60 17.69 -8.85
CA LYS A 81 22.51 17.21 -7.99
C LYS A 81 21.79 18.37 -7.30
N LEU A 82 22.51 19.35 -6.81
CA LEU A 82 21.90 20.54 -6.17
C LEU A 82 21.14 21.39 -7.17
N MET A 83 21.69 21.59 -8.37
CA MET A 83 21.10 22.42 -9.42
C MET A 83 19.82 21.79 -10.03
N TYR A 84 19.92 20.53 -10.47
CA TYR A 84 18.87 19.88 -11.26
C TYR A 84 18.08 18.81 -10.48
N ASN A 85 18.50 18.48 -9.26
CA ASN A 85 17.94 17.41 -8.45
C ASN A 85 17.87 16.04 -9.16
N TYR A 86 18.86 15.74 -10.02
CA TYR A 86 18.89 14.48 -10.76
C TYR A 86 18.96 13.26 -9.84
N GLY A 87 18.13 12.25 -10.14
CA GLY A 87 18.28 10.90 -9.58
C GLY A 87 19.50 10.18 -10.16
N PRO A 88 19.89 9.01 -9.59
CA PRO A 88 21.07 8.28 -10.03
C PRO A 88 21.09 7.94 -11.53
N GLU A 89 19.93 7.62 -12.11
CA GLU A 89 19.80 7.28 -13.53
C GLU A 89 20.06 8.50 -14.42
N LYS A 90 19.41 9.63 -14.14
CA LYS A 90 19.64 10.87 -14.89
C LYS A 90 21.08 11.38 -14.73
N MET A 91 21.66 11.21 -13.53
CA MET A 91 23.05 11.57 -13.28
C MET A 91 24.00 10.69 -14.08
N ARG A 92 23.74 9.40 -14.22
CA ARG A 92 24.52 8.48 -15.06
C ARG A 92 24.53 8.94 -16.51
N LEU A 93 23.35 9.29 -17.04
CA LEU A 93 23.23 9.80 -18.42
C LEU A 93 23.96 11.13 -18.59
N PHE A 94 23.82 12.05 -17.66
CA PHE A 94 24.50 13.34 -17.67
C PHE A 94 26.04 13.19 -17.67
N LEU A 95 26.59 12.31 -16.83
CA LEU A 95 28.01 12.05 -16.77
C LEU A 95 28.54 11.40 -18.06
N ALA A 96 27.76 10.50 -18.67
CA ALA A 96 28.11 9.87 -19.92
C ALA A 96 28.10 10.87 -21.10
N ASP A 97 27.11 11.72 -21.17
CA ASP A 97 26.91 12.70 -22.25
C ASP A 97 27.89 13.90 -22.16
N ARG A 98 27.98 14.50 -20.97
CA ARG A 98 28.73 15.76 -20.77
C ARG A 98 30.17 15.60 -20.34
N HIS A 99 30.50 14.47 -19.74
CA HIS A 99 31.84 14.22 -19.20
C HIS A 99 32.52 12.97 -19.77
N TYR A 100 31.83 12.22 -20.65
CA TYR A 100 32.30 10.96 -21.25
C TYR A 100 32.69 9.91 -20.18
N ILE A 101 32.02 9.92 -19.03
CA ILE A 101 32.33 9.05 -17.90
C ILE A 101 31.19 8.08 -17.65
N HIS A 102 31.49 6.78 -17.72
CA HIS A 102 30.55 5.70 -17.47
C HIS A 102 30.66 5.19 -16.03
N ILE A 103 29.69 5.55 -15.21
CA ILE A 103 29.53 5.10 -13.81
C ILE A 103 28.19 4.41 -13.66
N SER A 104 28.16 3.31 -12.89
CA SER A 104 26.89 2.61 -12.64
C SER A 104 25.94 3.44 -11.74
N THR A 105 24.63 3.30 -11.97
CA THR A 105 23.59 3.91 -11.12
C THR A 105 23.74 3.54 -9.66
N THR A 106 24.15 2.30 -9.38
CA THR A 106 24.41 1.81 -8.02
C THR A 106 25.55 2.56 -7.34
N ALA A 107 26.65 2.88 -8.07
CA ALA A 107 27.78 3.63 -7.52
C ALA A 107 27.36 5.08 -7.20
N ILE A 108 26.59 5.72 -8.10
CA ILE A 108 26.04 7.07 -7.89
C ILE A 108 25.07 7.06 -6.69
N TYR A 109 24.19 6.05 -6.59
CA TYR A 109 23.28 5.92 -5.45
C TYR A 109 24.02 5.78 -4.11
N LYS A 110 25.04 4.91 -4.06
CA LYS A 110 25.91 4.75 -2.87
C LYS A 110 26.58 6.06 -2.49
N PHE A 111 27.09 6.81 -3.46
CA PHE A 111 27.65 8.13 -3.25
C PHE A 111 26.62 9.12 -2.69
N TYR A 112 25.44 9.20 -3.30
CA TYR A 112 24.34 10.05 -2.80
C TYR A 112 23.97 9.70 -1.35
N LYS A 113 23.89 8.41 -1.04
CA LYS A 113 23.59 7.95 0.33
C LYS A 113 24.68 8.38 1.30
N LYS A 114 25.96 8.19 0.95
CA LYS A 114 27.11 8.59 1.77
C LYS A 114 27.13 10.10 2.03
N ARG A 115 26.79 10.90 1.02
CA ARG A 115 26.75 12.37 1.11
C ARG A 115 25.43 12.94 1.60
N LYS A 116 24.48 12.09 2.04
CA LYS A 116 23.12 12.51 2.49
C LYS A 116 22.34 13.34 1.46
N LEU A 117 22.62 13.13 0.16
CA LEU A 117 21.96 13.84 -0.94
C LEU A 117 20.60 13.22 -1.34
N ILE A 118 20.22 12.10 -0.73
CA ILE A 118 18.92 11.47 -0.91
C ILE A 118 17.96 12.08 0.10
N ARG A 119 17.03 12.89 -0.40
CA ARG A 119 15.92 13.38 0.43
C ARG A 119 15.01 12.19 0.78
N LYS A 120 14.76 11.97 2.05
CA LYS A 120 13.68 11.07 2.46
C LYS A 120 12.38 11.63 1.88
N PRO A 121 11.57 10.82 1.15
CA PRO A 121 10.27 11.29 0.70
C PRO A 121 9.49 11.69 1.94
N GLN A 122 9.09 12.96 2.00
CA GLN A 122 8.12 13.38 3.01
C GLN A 122 6.85 12.58 2.75
N ARG A 123 6.44 11.76 3.70
CA ARG A 123 5.11 11.14 3.66
C ARG A 123 4.13 12.30 3.68
N LYS A 124 3.50 12.56 2.53
CA LYS A 124 2.36 13.50 2.48
C LYS A 124 1.35 12.98 3.49
N GLN A 125 1.06 13.77 4.51
CA GLN A 125 -0.06 13.49 5.42
C GLN A 125 -1.30 13.30 4.54
N PRO A 126 -2.08 12.25 4.74
CA PRO A 126 -3.32 12.10 4.01
C PRO A 126 -4.21 13.29 4.35
N TRP A 127 -4.83 13.89 3.32
CA TRP A 127 -5.75 15.03 3.45
C TRP A 127 -7.07 14.65 4.16
N TYR A 128 -7.24 13.37 4.51
CA TYR A 128 -8.41 12.77 5.14
C TYR A 128 -7.99 11.80 6.22
N THR A 129 -8.90 11.52 7.16
CA THR A 129 -8.75 10.46 8.16
C THR A 129 -9.42 9.20 7.64
N PRO A 130 -8.67 8.13 7.35
CA PRO A 130 -9.29 6.88 6.89
C PRO A 130 -10.04 6.19 8.02
N MET A 131 -11.07 5.42 7.65
CA MET A 131 -11.76 4.53 8.57
C MET A 131 -10.77 3.54 9.20
N LYS A 132 -10.89 3.30 10.49
CA LYS A 132 -10.08 2.29 11.21
C LYS A 132 -10.72 0.91 11.15
N GLU A 133 -12.04 0.85 11.12
CA GLU A 133 -12.85 -0.36 11.12
C GLU A 133 -13.95 -0.29 10.07
N ARG A 134 -14.44 -1.45 9.65
CA ARG A 134 -15.59 -1.51 8.73
C ARG A 134 -16.84 -1.05 9.44
N PHE A 135 -17.57 -0.14 8.80
CA PHE A 135 -18.84 0.31 9.33
C PHE A 135 -19.94 -0.72 9.04
N VAL A 136 -20.67 -1.10 10.06
CA VAL A 136 -21.82 -2.00 9.95
C VAL A 136 -23.09 -1.19 10.18
N SER A 137 -23.93 -1.06 9.16
CA SER A 137 -25.18 -0.31 9.23
C SER A 137 -26.26 -1.08 10.00
N THR A 138 -26.98 -0.37 10.84
CA THR A 138 -28.14 -0.88 11.60
C THR A 138 -29.47 -0.38 11.06
N LYS A 139 -29.45 0.63 10.20
CA LYS A 139 -30.64 1.24 9.58
C LYS A 139 -30.34 1.74 8.16
N PRO A 140 -31.40 1.95 7.33
CA PRO A 140 -31.26 2.54 6.00
C PRO A 140 -30.62 3.93 6.03
N GLY A 141 -29.78 4.21 5.06
CA GLY A 141 -29.09 5.50 4.89
C GLY A 141 -27.96 5.78 5.86
N GLU A 142 -27.72 4.93 6.85
CA GLU A 142 -26.68 5.13 7.85
C GLU A 142 -25.27 5.05 7.26
N ASN A 143 -25.10 4.27 6.19
CA ASN A 143 -23.88 4.22 5.38
C ASN A 143 -24.22 3.84 3.94
N VAL A 144 -24.12 4.80 3.05
CA VAL A 144 -24.26 4.61 1.60
C VAL A 144 -22.86 4.58 0.98
N GLN A 145 -22.53 3.52 0.25
CA GLN A 145 -21.29 3.42 -0.50
C GLN A 145 -21.47 4.10 -1.85
N LEU A 146 -20.54 4.98 -2.22
CA LEU A 146 -20.48 5.66 -3.51
C LEU A 146 -19.18 5.26 -4.22
N ASP A 147 -19.34 4.88 -5.48
CA ASP A 147 -18.25 4.54 -6.39
C ASP A 147 -18.52 5.10 -7.78
N VAL A 148 -17.45 5.30 -8.55
CA VAL A 148 -17.53 5.76 -9.95
C VAL A 148 -17.04 4.66 -10.86
N LYS A 149 -17.97 4.09 -11.62
CA LYS A 149 -17.69 3.08 -12.62
C LYS A 149 -17.42 3.74 -13.97
N TYR A 150 -16.37 3.29 -14.64
CA TYR A 150 -16.08 3.65 -16.02
C TYR A 150 -16.90 2.75 -16.96
N VAL A 151 -17.71 3.33 -17.78
CA VAL A 151 -18.55 2.63 -18.77
C VAL A 151 -18.09 3.02 -20.16
N PRO A 152 -17.62 2.06 -21.00
CA PRO A 152 -17.28 2.37 -22.37
C PRO A 152 -18.53 2.75 -23.15
N GLY A 153 -18.54 3.93 -23.74
CA GLY A 153 -19.57 4.38 -24.67
C GLY A 153 -19.20 4.08 -26.11
N GLY A 154 -20.12 4.32 -27.03
CA GLY A 154 -19.83 4.25 -28.47
C GLY A 154 -18.74 5.26 -28.87
N ASN A 155 -18.01 4.96 -29.95
CA ASN A 155 -17.01 5.86 -30.53
C ASN A 155 -15.83 6.25 -29.63
N GLY A 156 -15.46 5.38 -28.67
CA GLY A 156 -14.34 5.62 -27.77
C GLY A 156 -14.59 6.65 -26.66
N ILE A 157 -15.81 7.11 -26.50
CA ILE A 157 -16.20 8.03 -25.42
C ILE A 157 -16.46 7.23 -24.16
N TRP A 158 -15.89 7.67 -23.04
CA TRP A 158 -16.15 7.08 -21.72
C TRP A 158 -17.27 7.84 -21.03
N HIS A 159 -18.19 7.10 -20.41
CA HIS A 159 -19.15 7.61 -19.44
C HIS A 159 -18.75 7.23 -18.04
N TYR A 160 -19.14 8.01 -17.06
CA TYR A 160 -18.84 7.82 -15.65
C TYR A 160 -20.13 7.59 -14.89
N GLN A 161 -20.32 6.37 -14.40
CA GLN A 161 -21.51 6.02 -13.67
C GLN A 161 -21.26 6.17 -12.17
N PHE A 162 -21.89 7.18 -11.57
CA PHE A 162 -21.94 7.35 -10.12
C PHE A 162 -22.98 6.40 -9.54
N ARG A 163 -22.52 5.48 -8.68
CA ARG A 163 -23.38 4.47 -8.09
C ARG A 163 -23.39 4.59 -6.58
N PHE A 164 -24.59 4.73 -6.04
CA PHE A 164 -24.89 4.76 -4.62
C PHE A 164 -25.53 3.43 -4.22
N THR A 165 -25.01 2.80 -3.18
CA THR A 165 -25.56 1.54 -2.65
C THR A 165 -25.67 1.64 -1.14
N ASP A 166 -26.89 1.59 -0.63
CA ASP A 166 -27.10 1.53 0.82
C ASP A 166 -26.63 0.20 1.39
N THR A 167 -25.85 0.25 2.46
CA THR A 167 -25.23 -0.96 3.02
C THR A 167 -26.16 -1.78 3.89
N PHE A 168 -27.31 -1.25 4.29
CA PHE A 168 -28.34 -1.97 5.06
C PHE A 168 -29.33 -2.68 4.13
N THR A 169 -29.97 -1.95 3.23
CA THR A 169 -31.04 -2.45 2.35
C THR A 169 -30.53 -3.02 1.02
N ASN A 170 -29.33 -2.65 0.58
CA ASN A 170 -28.81 -2.81 -0.78
C ASN A 170 -29.58 -2.01 -1.86
N ILE A 171 -30.45 -1.06 -1.49
CA ILE A 171 -31.06 -0.14 -2.45
C ILE A 171 -29.98 0.64 -3.19
N GLN A 172 -30.15 0.74 -4.50
CA GLN A 172 -29.21 1.43 -5.38
C GLN A 172 -29.86 2.64 -6.05
N TYR A 173 -29.00 3.62 -6.30
CA TYR A 173 -29.23 4.69 -7.24
C TYR A 173 -27.99 4.80 -8.15
N ALA A 174 -28.19 4.94 -9.44
CA ALA A 174 -27.13 5.08 -10.41
C ALA A 174 -27.41 6.24 -11.37
N LEU A 175 -26.37 7.01 -11.71
CA LEU A 175 -26.45 8.12 -12.63
C LEU A 175 -25.25 8.11 -13.57
N ASP A 176 -25.51 8.15 -14.88
CA ASP A 176 -24.47 8.32 -15.88
C ASP A 176 -24.13 9.80 -16.07
N CYS A 177 -22.86 10.13 -16.06
CA CYS A 177 -22.32 11.46 -16.30
C CYS A 177 -21.25 11.40 -17.41
N LEU A 178 -21.06 12.52 -18.11
CA LEU A 178 -20.02 12.63 -19.13
C LEU A 178 -18.62 12.86 -18.54
N ASP A 179 -18.54 13.32 -17.30
CA ASP A 179 -17.29 13.53 -16.60
C ASP A 179 -17.37 12.99 -15.15
N LYS A 180 -16.22 12.89 -14.50
CA LYS A 180 -16.08 12.49 -13.10
C LYS A 180 -15.52 13.60 -12.21
N SER A 181 -15.86 14.83 -12.52
CA SER A 181 -15.47 15.98 -11.70
C SER A 181 -16.15 16.00 -10.34
N ALA A 182 -15.61 16.82 -9.42
CA ALA A 182 -16.29 17.07 -8.15
C ALA A 182 -17.69 17.69 -8.35
N ALA A 183 -17.90 18.45 -9.42
CA ALA A 183 -19.20 19.01 -9.78
C ALA A 183 -20.20 17.92 -10.18
N ALA A 184 -19.77 16.96 -11.01
CA ALA A 184 -20.58 15.79 -11.38
C ALA A 184 -20.92 14.93 -10.15
N ALA A 185 -19.96 14.71 -9.25
CA ALA A 185 -20.19 13.98 -8.00
C ALA A 185 -21.22 14.69 -7.09
N ILE A 186 -21.15 16.03 -6.97
CA ILE A 186 -22.12 16.84 -6.24
C ILE A 186 -23.51 16.73 -6.88
N TYR A 187 -23.58 16.83 -8.19
CA TYR A 187 -24.83 16.68 -8.94
C TYR A 187 -25.47 15.31 -8.72
N ALA A 188 -24.68 14.25 -8.85
CA ALA A 188 -25.11 12.89 -8.59
C ALA A 188 -25.61 12.69 -7.15
N LEU A 189 -24.91 13.23 -6.15
CA LEU A 189 -25.33 13.16 -4.75
C LEU A 189 -26.66 13.93 -4.51
N ARG A 190 -26.83 15.09 -5.14
CA ARG A 190 -28.09 15.85 -5.05
C ARG A 190 -29.27 15.05 -5.57
N LEU A 191 -29.11 14.36 -6.70
CA LEU A 191 -30.16 13.53 -7.27
C LEU A 191 -30.39 12.27 -6.43
N ALA A 192 -29.35 11.60 -5.96
CA ALA A 192 -29.45 10.43 -5.10
C ALA A 192 -30.24 10.74 -3.80
N ARG A 193 -29.97 11.91 -3.17
CA ARG A 193 -30.71 12.36 -1.98
C ARG A 193 -32.21 12.59 -2.20
N ARG A 194 -32.62 12.86 -3.45
CA ARG A 194 -34.04 13.03 -3.81
C ARG A 194 -34.70 11.72 -4.20
N SER A 195 -33.92 10.78 -4.73
CA SER A 195 -34.42 9.53 -5.30
C SER A 195 -34.43 8.37 -4.29
N LEU A 196 -33.52 8.39 -3.31
CA LEU A 196 -33.49 7.35 -2.29
C LEU A 196 -34.65 7.55 -1.29
N PRO A 197 -35.32 6.46 -0.84
CA PRO A 197 -36.51 6.52 0.04
C PRO A 197 -36.15 6.76 1.51
N PHE A 198 -34.94 7.18 1.80
CA PHE A 198 -34.43 7.49 3.14
C PHE A 198 -33.34 8.56 3.05
N PRO A 199 -33.08 9.32 4.13
CA PRO A 199 -32.01 10.29 4.17
C PRO A 199 -30.65 9.60 4.17
N ILE A 200 -29.67 10.18 3.44
CA ILE A 200 -28.28 9.76 3.49
C ILE A 200 -27.63 10.41 4.73
N LEU A 201 -27.37 9.60 5.76
CA LEU A 201 -26.71 10.04 7.01
C LEU A 201 -25.18 9.89 6.94
N GLY A 202 -24.71 8.87 6.24
CA GLY A 202 -23.29 8.62 6.04
C GLY A 202 -23.01 8.21 4.61
N LEU A 203 -21.91 8.70 4.09
CA LEU A 203 -21.41 8.42 2.74
C LEU A 203 -20.01 7.86 2.81
N GLN A 204 -19.80 6.70 2.23
CA GLN A 204 -18.50 6.03 2.16
C GLN A 204 -17.97 6.04 0.74
N THR A 205 -16.77 6.58 0.54
CA THR A 205 -16.11 6.66 -0.76
C THR A 205 -14.69 6.11 -0.68
N ASP A 206 -14.11 5.85 -1.82
CA ASP A 206 -12.67 5.72 -1.95
C ASP A 206 -11.99 7.11 -1.87
N ASN A 207 -10.72 7.17 -2.25
CA ASN A 207 -9.91 8.38 -2.21
C ASN A 207 -9.79 9.05 -3.58
N GLY A 208 -10.76 8.86 -4.46
CA GLY A 208 -10.81 9.47 -5.77
C GLY A 208 -10.71 11.00 -5.71
N SER A 209 -10.17 11.61 -6.77
CA SER A 209 -10.02 13.05 -6.84
C SER A 209 -11.37 13.78 -6.87
N GLU A 210 -12.39 13.13 -7.41
CA GLU A 210 -13.78 13.57 -7.51
C GLU A 210 -14.44 13.78 -6.14
N PHE A 211 -13.97 13.05 -5.12
CA PHE A 211 -14.54 13.09 -3.76
C PHE A 211 -13.81 14.07 -2.84
N ARG A 212 -12.89 14.86 -3.39
CA ARG A 212 -12.09 15.83 -2.64
C ARG A 212 -12.63 17.25 -2.77
N GLY A 213 -12.02 18.18 -2.02
CA GLY A 213 -12.26 19.62 -2.19
C GLY A 213 -13.73 19.99 -2.14
N ALA A 214 -14.28 20.49 -3.23
CA ALA A 214 -15.66 20.98 -3.32
C ALA A 214 -16.69 19.92 -2.95
N PHE A 215 -16.50 18.64 -3.33
CA PHE A 215 -17.39 17.55 -2.95
C PHE A 215 -17.39 17.31 -1.44
N ALA A 216 -16.22 17.22 -0.80
CA ALA A 216 -16.13 17.01 0.63
C ALA A 216 -16.78 18.16 1.43
N ILE A 217 -16.58 19.42 0.99
CA ILE A 217 -17.24 20.60 1.56
C ILE A 217 -18.77 20.50 1.41
N TYR A 218 -19.24 20.08 0.24
CA TYR A 218 -20.69 19.92 -0.01
C TYR A 218 -21.29 18.84 0.89
N VAL A 219 -20.63 17.68 1.03
CA VAL A 219 -21.06 16.59 1.93
C VAL A 219 -21.17 17.08 3.38
N GLN A 220 -20.18 17.82 3.84
CA GLN A 220 -20.18 18.44 5.18
C GLN A 220 -21.33 19.43 5.37
N ARG A 221 -21.57 20.31 4.38
CA ARG A 221 -22.71 21.25 4.40
C ARG A 221 -24.08 20.54 4.43
N CYS A 222 -24.14 19.35 3.90
CA CYS A 222 -25.33 18.51 3.96
C CYS A 222 -25.49 17.75 5.28
N HIS A 223 -24.60 17.93 6.25
CA HIS A 223 -24.53 17.19 7.52
C HIS A 223 -24.43 15.67 7.34
N ILE A 224 -23.78 15.21 6.25
CA ILE A 224 -23.54 13.80 5.96
C ILE A 224 -22.15 13.44 6.49
N VAL A 225 -22.04 12.35 7.25
CA VAL A 225 -20.75 11.84 7.73
C VAL A 225 -19.97 11.24 6.57
N HIS A 226 -18.90 11.90 6.10
CA HIS A 226 -18.08 11.38 5.02
C HIS A 226 -17.02 10.41 5.55
N ARG A 227 -17.04 9.17 5.09
CA ARG A 227 -16.13 8.09 5.47
C ARG A 227 -15.25 7.73 4.29
N PHE A 228 -13.93 7.81 4.47
CA PHE A 228 -12.96 7.43 3.45
C PHE A 228 -12.39 6.05 3.76
N ILE A 229 -12.46 5.14 2.79
CA ILE A 229 -11.82 3.83 2.95
C ILE A 229 -10.30 3.97 2.94
N PRO A 230 -9.56 3.10 3.67
CA PRO A 230 -8.11 3.08 3.61
C PRO A 230 -7.62 2.78 2.19
N LYS A 231 -6.46 3.31 1.81
CA LYS A 231 -5.84 3.00 0.52
C LYS A 231 -5.59 1.49 0.39
N ARG A 232 -5.83 0.96 -0.80
CA ARG A 232 -5.68 -0.49 -1.11
C ARG A 232 -6.58 -1.41 -0.30
N SER A 233 -7.71 -0.90 0.15
CA SER A 233 -8.71 -1.65 0.93
C SER A 233 -10.03 -1.81 0.17
N ALA A 234 -9.95 -2.23 -1.09
CA ALA A 234 -11.10 -2.49 -1.96
C ALA A 234 -12.23 -3.29 -1.28
N PRO A 235 -11.95 -4.36 -0.48
CA PRO A 235 -13.02 -5.10 0.18
C PRO A 235 -13.91 -4.28 1.13
N TRP A 236 -13.53 -3.06 1.47
CA TRP A 236 -14.33 -2.17 2.30
C TRP A 236 -15.49 -1.52 1.54
N ASN A 237 -15.38 -1.44 0.21
CA ASN A 237 -16.44 -0.99 -0.69
C ASN A 237 -17.22 -2.16 -1.33
N GLY A 238 -17.17 -3.33 -0.71
CA GLY A 238 -17.61 -4.59 -1.30
C GLY A 238 -19.09 -4.64 -1.71
N LYS A 239 -19.97 -3.80 -1.16
CA LYS A 239 -21.37 -3.75 -1.57
C LYS A 239 -21.53 -3.04 -2.92
N VAL A 240 -20.93 -1.87 -3.09
CA VAL A 240 -20.98 -1.15 -4.37
C VAL A 240 -20.16 -1.87 -5.45
N GLU A 241 -19.02 -2.50 -5.10
CA GLU A 241 -18.25 -3.32 -6.04
C GLU A 241 -19.06 -4.53 -6.55
N ARG A 242 -19.80 -5.21 -5.65
CA ARG A 242 -20.71 -6.28 -6.05
C ARG A 242 -21.84 -5.76 -6.92
N ALA A 243 -22.37 -4.58 -6.62
CA ALA A 243 -23.37 -3.91 -7.44
C ALA A 243 -22.84 -3.58 -8.83
N ASN A 244 -21.59 -3.12 -8.92
CA ASN A 244 -20.90 -2.87 -10.20
C ASN A 244 -20.74 -4.15 -11.02
N ARG A 245 -20.42 -5.29 -10.38
CA ARG A 245 -20.36 -6.58 -11.06
C ARG A 245 -21.75 -7.03 -11.54
N SER A 246 -22.79 -6.88 -10.70
CA SER A 246 -24.15 -7.26 -11.09
C SER A 246 -24.62 -6.49 -12.32
N ILE A 247 -24.36 -5.18 -12.41
CA ILE A 247 -24.78 -4.41 -13.58
C ILE A 247 -23.97 -4.78 -14.83
N ASP A 248 -22.70 -5.16 -14.68
CA ASP A 248 -21.92 -5.68 -15.81
C ASP A 248 -22.58 -6.93 -16.38
N ASP A 249 -22.84 -7.91 -15.52
CA ASP A 249 -23.35 -9.22 -15.91
C ASP A 249 -24.81 -9.14 -16.40
N GLU A 250 -25.65 -8.35 -15.74
CA GLU A 250 -27.09 -8.36 -15.96
C GLU A 250 -27.54 -7.29 -16.96
N TYR A 251 -26.90 -6.14 -17.04
CA TYR A 251 -27.29 -5.03 -17.89
C TYR A 251 -26.34 -4.81 -19.09
N TYR A 252 -25.05 -4.61 -18.88
CA TYR A 252 -24.13 -4.27 -19.97
C TYR A 252 -23.78 -5.45 -20.86
N LEU A 253 -23.47 -6.61 -20.31
CA LEU A 253 -23.06 -7.82 -21.06
C LEU A 253 -24.25 -8.70 -21.49
N ASN A 254 -25.42 -8.52 -20.88
CA ASN A 254 -26.59 -9.31 -21.23
C ASN A 254 -27.31 -8.74 -22.45
N THR A 255 -27.11 -9.35 -23.59
CA THR A 255 -27.75 -8.95 -24.86
C THR A 255 -29.26 -9.20 -24.88
N GLY A 256 -29.77 -10.16 -24.07
CA GLY A 256 -31.20 -10.48 -23.92
C GLY A 256 -31.92 -9.69 -22.85
N ARG A 257 -31.31 -8.67 -22.29
CA ARG A 257 -31.89 -7.86 -21.22
C ARG A 257 -33.20 -7.20 -21.63
N PRO A 258 -34.22 -7.18 -20.75
CA PRO A 258 -35.48 -6.52 -21.05
C PRO A 258 -35.42 -4.99 -20.86
N TRP A 259 -34.41 -4.48 -20.14
CA TRP A 259 -34.30 -3.05 -19.83
C TRP A 259 -33.54 -2.32 -20.93
N THR A 260 -34.09 -1.22 -21.40
CA THR A 260 -33.45 -0.34 -22.39
C THR A 260 -32.65 0.78 -21.73
N THR A 261 -33.01 1.18 -20.52
CA THR A 261 -32.36 2.26 -19.78
C THR A 261 -31.80 1.80 -18.42
N LEU A 262 -30.77 2.53 -17.94
CA LEU A 262 -30.20 2.32 -16.62
C LEU A 262 -31.25 2.47 -15.50
N ASN A 263 -32.19 3.41 -15.65
CA ASN A 263 -33.24 3.63 -14.69
C ASN A 263 -34.20 2.42 -14.58
N GLN A 264 -34.56 1.81 -15.71
CA GLN A 264 -35.40 0.59 -15.72
C GLN A 264 -34.68 -0.57 -15.03
N TYR A 265 -33.38 -0.77 -15.30
CA TYR A 265 -32.56 -1.78 -14.61
C TYR A 265 -32.49 -1.50 -13.11
N THR A 266 -32.21 -0.25 -12.71
CA THR A 266 -32.11 0.12 -11.29
C THR A 266 -33.45 -0.06 -10.56
N HIS A 267 -34.56 0.25 -11.21
CA HIS A 267 -35.89 0.00 -10.68
C HIS A 267 -36.12 -1.50 -10.43
N TRP A 268 -35.89 -2.32 -11.46
CA TRP A 268 -36.00 -3.77 -11.33
C TRP A 268 -35.08 -4.32 -10.23
N TYR A 269 -33.81 -3.88 -10.20
CA TYR A 269 -32.86 -4.29 -9.18
C TYR A 269 -33.37 -4.03 -7.76
N ASN A 270 -33.98 -2.90 -7.54
CA ASN A 270 -34.47 -2.48 -6.23
C ASN A 270 -35.77 -3.18 -5.82
N HIS A 271 -36.69 -3.43 -6.77
CA HIS A 271 -38.04 -3.87 -6.47
C HIS A 271 -38.29 -5.36 -6.74
N GLU A 272 -37.59 -5.96 -7.71
CA GLU A 272 -37.93 -7.30 -8.19
C GLU A 272 -36.77 -8.30 -8.02
N ARG A 273 -35.51 -7.83 -8.06
CA ARG A 273 -34.35 -8.70 -7.97
C ARG A 273 -34.17 -9.28 -6.58
N TYR A 274 -34.17 -10.62 -6.46
CA TYR A 274 -33.89 -11.32 -5.22
C TYR A 274 -32.42 -11.30 -4.84
N HIS A 275 -32.13 -11.15 -3.55
CA HIS A 275 -30.77 -11.13 -3.01
C HIS A 275 -30.56 -12.24 -1.99
N VAL A 276 -29.71 -13.22 -2.32
CA VAL A 276 -29.41 -14.41 -1.50
C VAL A 276 -28.29 -14.21 -0.46
N GLY A 277 -27.76 -13.01 -0.31
CA GLY A 277 -26.74 -12.72 0.72
C GLY A 277 -27.30 -12.83 2.14
N LYS A 278 -26.45 -13.21 3.10
CA LYS A 278 -26.83 -13.50 4.51
C LYS A 278 -27.74 -12.45 5.17
N GLN A 279 -27.57 -11.17 4.82
CA GLN A 279 -28.39 -10.08 5.39
C GLN A 279 -29.71 -9.83 4.67
N MET A 280 -29.90 -10.44 3.49
CA MET A 280 -31.07 -10.20 2.63
C MET A 280 -32.06 -11.35 2.66
N ASN A 281 -31.62 -12.58 2.93
CA ASN A 281 -32.47 -13.78 3.07
C ASN A 281 -33.49 -13.97 1.92
N GLY A 282 -33.06 -13.68 0.68
CA GLY A 282 -33.95 -13.78 -0.50
C GLY A 282 -34.82 -12.56 -0.76
N LEU A 283 -34.82 -11.55 0.09
CA LEU A 283 -35.63 -10.35 -0.09
C LEU A 283 -35.07 -9.45 -1.21
N THR A 284 -35.96 -8.70 -1.83
CA THR A 284 -35.56 -7.54 -2.64
C THR A 284 -35.13 -6.37 -1.73
N PRO A 285 -34.33 -5.42 -2.25
CA PRO A 285 -33.95 -4.23 -1.47
C PRO A 285 -35.10 -3.47 -0.87
N TYR A 286 -36.20 -3.28 -1.60
CA TYR A 286 -37.39 -2.61 -1.08
C TYR A 286 -38.17 -3.45 -0.08
N GLN A 287 -38.23 -4.77 -0.26
CA GLN A 287 -38.85 -5.65 0.77
C GLN A 287 -38.08 -5.55 2.10
N LYS A 288 -36.75 -5.47 2.04
CA LYS A 288 -35.91 -5.27 3.23
C LYS A 288 -36.18 -3.93 3.90
N LEU A 289 -36.35 -2.86 3.11
CA LEU A 289 -36.75 -1.56 3.65
C LEU A 289 -38.09 -1.62 4.34
N ASN A 290 -39.09 -2.22 3.68
CA ASN A 290 -40.44 -2.32 4.22
C ASN A 290 -40.48 -3.12 5.53
N GLN A 291 -39.72 -4.22 5.64
CA GLN A 291 -39.58 -4.94 6.90
C GLN A 291 -39.04 -4.07 8.03
N TYR A 292 -38.00 -3.27 7.71
CA TYR A 292 -37.43 -2.36 8.69
C TYR A 292 -38.44 -1.29 9.15
N LEU A 293 -39.17 -0.70 8.22
CA LEU A 293 -40.19 0.32 8.53
C LEU A 293 -41.33 -0.27 9.37
N ALA A 294 -41.82 -1.45 9.04
CA ALA A 294 -42.85 -2.15 9.82
C ALA A 294 -42.39 -2.40 11.27
N TRP A 295 -41.16 -2.93 11.44
CA TRP A 295 -40.57 -3.14 12.75
C TRP A 295 -40.39 -1.84 13.56
N GLN A 296 -40.08 -0.71 12.92
CA GLN A 296 -40.03 0.60 13.59
C GLN A 296 -41.40 1.04 14.09
N THR A 297 -42.45 0.86 13.25
CA THR A 297 -43.82 1.23 13.60
C THR A 297 -44.34 0.42 14.80
N GLU A 298 -44.04 -0.88 14.85
CA GLU A 298 -44.36 -1.74 15.99
C GLU A 298 -43.71 -1.28 17.29
N LYS A 299 -42.41 -0.87 17.22
CA LYS A 299 -41.69 -0.38 18.39
C LYS A 299 -42.15 0.98 18.92
N THR A 300 -42.66 1.82 18.02
CA THR A 300 -43.13 3.18 18.38
C THR A 300 -44.62 3.22 18.70
N SER A 301 -45.36 2.14 18.46
CA SER A 301 -46.77 2.01 18.88
C SER A 301 -46.83 1.94 20.41
N PRO A 302 -47.58 2.83 21.09
CA PRO A 302 -47.73 2.75 22.54
C PRO A 302 -48.32 1.39 22.89
N LEU A 303 -47.70 0.71 23.88
CA LEU A 303 -48.25 -0.51 24.46
C LEU A 303 -49.73 -0.30 24.72
N LYS A 304 -50.59 -1.09 24.04
CA LYS A 304 -51.96 -1.24 24.50
C LYS A 304 -51.89 -1.78 25.91
N VAL A 305 -52.08 -0.89 26.88
CA VAL A 305 -52.31 -1.29 28.26
C VAL A 305 -53.63 -2.01 28.27
N ASN A 306 -53.59 -3.33 28.45
CA ASN A 306 -54.74 -4.13 28.80
C ASN A 306 -55.02 -3.97 30.29
#